data_efc7007337fa9ac5c8f23cf039ef073d
#
_entry.id   efc7007337fa9ac5c8f23cf039ef073d
#
_cell.length_a   1.000
_cell.length_b   1.000
_cell.length_c   1.000
_cell.angle_alpha   90.00
_cell.angle_beta   90.00
_cell.angle_gamma   90.00
#
_symmetry.space_group_name_H-M   'P 1'
#
loop_
_entity.id
_entity.type
_entity.pdbx_description
1 polymer ?
#
loop_
_entity_poly.entity_id
_entity_poly.type
_entity_poly.pdbx_seq_one_letter_code
_entity_poly.pdbx_strand_id
1 'polypeptide(L)'
;MATTWGWLVGGLILTGLALLTSGLFVGIFQWLVLQGRLPYAWRWIVATSAGWIAGYLIAFFLLPQELSFFEGMFIGLTTGIAQWIVLRRELHWAGWWIIFSVIGWTTGLTLLPGVMLTGTMAGTLTGLALETLLRNPKLKMPHNQASSRPGRFDL
;
A
#
# COMPACT_ATOMS: atom_id res chain seq x y z
N MET A 1 -30.38 -22.77 18.61
CA MET A 1 -28.93 -23.05 18.50
C MET A 1 -28.42 -23.11 17.04
N ALA A 2 -29.09 -23.77 16.08
CA ALA A 2 -28.64 -23.82 14.68
C ALA A 2 -28.51 -22.44 14.01
N THR A 3 -29.45 -21.54 14.25
CA THR A 3 -29.44 -20.16 13.75
C THR A 3 -28.27 -19.34 14.24
N THR A 4 -27.88 -19.51 15.52
CA THR A 4 -26.73 -18.80 16.10
C THR A 4 -25.41 -19.21 15.44
N TRP A 5 -25.23 -20.53 15.22
CA TRP A 5 -24.05 -21.04 14.51
C TRP A 5 -24.02 -20.59 13.04
N GLY A 6 -25.17 -20.55 12.36
CA GLY A 6 -25.28 -20.03 11.00
C GLY A 6 -24.86 -18.58 10.89
N TRP A 7 -25.26 -17.74 11.83
CA TRP A 7 -24.84 -16.32 11.89
C TRP A 7 -23.36 -16.16 12.20
N LEU A 8 -22.81 -16.92 13.14
CA LEU A 8 -21.39 -16.87 13.47
C LEU A 8 -20.51 -17.31 12.30
N VAL A 9 -20.79 -18.46 11.72
CA VAL A 9 -20.03 -18.99 10.58
C VAL A 9 -20.20 -18.10 9.35
N GLY A 10 -21.44 -17.69 9.03
CA GLY A 10 -21.72 -16.81 7.91
C GLY A 10 -21.05 -15.45 8.08
N GLY A 11 -21.08 -14.86 9.28
CA GLY A 11 -20.41 -13.61 9.60
C GLY A 11 -18.89 -13.69 9.45
N LEU A 12 -18.28 -14.77 9.93
CA LEU A 12 -16.83 -15.00 9.78
C LEU A 12 -16.41 -15.13 8.31
N ILE A 13 -17.18 -15.91 7.52
CA ILE A 13 -16.90 -16.10 6.09
C ILE A 13 -17.05 -14.76 5.34
N LEU A 14 -18.15 -14.04 5.55
CA LEU A 14 -18.39 -12.76 4.88
C LEU A 14 -17.35 -11.71 5.25
N THR A 15 -16.97 -11.63 6.53
CA THR A 15 -15.91 -10.72 6.99
C THR A 15 -14.58 -11.10 6.36
N GLY A 16 -14.21 -12.37 6.37
CA GLY A 16 -12.97 -12.85 5.75
C GLY A 16 -12.91 -12.55 4.25
N LEU A 17 -14.00 -12.79 3.51
CA LEU A 17 -14.09 -12.46 2.09
C LEU A 17 -14.01 -10.95 1.85
N ALA A 18 -14.72 -10.14 2.65
CA ALA A 18 -14.67 -8.69 2.53
C ALA A 18 -13.27 -8.15 2.74
N LEU A 19 -12.53 -8.69 3.70
CA LEU A 19 -11.16 -8.30 4.00
C LEU A 19 -10.19 -8.66 2.86
N LEU A 20 -10.26 -9.88 2.36
CA LEU A 20 -9.43 -10.32 1.25
C LEU A 20 -9.69 -9.51 -0.01
N THR A 21 -10.96 -9.26 -0.30
CA THR A 21 -11.35 -8.51 -1.50
C THR A 21 -11.00 -7.02 -1.40
N SER A 22 -11.15 -6.38 -0.23
CA SER A 22 -10.86 -4.95 -0.05
C SER A 22 -9.42 -4.60 -0.39
N GLY A 23 -8.43 -5.34 0.15
CA GLY A 23 -7.01 -5.12 -0.15
C GLY A 23 -6.69 -5.33 -1.64
N LEU A 24 -7.32 -6.33 -2.26
CA LEU A 24 -7.15 -6.61 -3.68
C LEU A 24 -7.73 -5.48 -4.55
N PHE A 25 -8.94 -5.02 -4.28
CA PHE A 25 -9.55 -3.91 -5.03
C PHE A 25 -8.74 -2.62 -4.89
N VAL A 26 -8.34 -2.25 -3.68
CA VAL A 26 -7.46 -1.09 -3.46
C VAL A 26 -6.18 -1.24 -4.27
N GLY A 27 -5.54 -2.41 -4.21
CA GLY A 27 -4.32 -2.70 -4.97
C GLY A 27 -4.51 -2.58 -6.48
N ILE A 28 -5.63 -3.07 -7.03
CA ILE A 28 -5.96 -2.97 -8.46
C ILE A 28 -6.16 -1.51 -8.88
N PHE A 29 -6.97 -0.74 -8.15
CA PHE A 29 -7.19 0.67 -8.47
C PHE A 29 -5.91 1.49 -8.41
N GLN A 30 -5.06 1.26 -7.42
CA GLN A 30 -3.74 1.89 -7.34
C GLN A 30 -2.83 1.46 -8.49
N TRP A 31 -2.85 0.17 -8.86
CA TRP A 31 -2.10 -0.34 -10.00
C TRP A 31 -2.51 0.31 -11.32
N LEU A 32 -3.81 0.54 -11.56
CA LEU A 32 -4.28 1.23 -12.76
C LEU A 32 -3.62 2.62 -12.94
N VAL A 33 -3.38 3.33 -11.84
CA VAL A 33 -2.67 4.62 -11.87
C VAL A 33 -1.16 4.45 -12.07
N LEU A 34 -0.59 3.37 -11.54
CA LEU A 34 0.85 3.14 -11.50
C LEU A 34 1.41 2.39 -12.73
N GLN A 35 0.58 1.67 -13.49
CA GLN A 35 1.01 0.81 -14.59
C GLN A 35 1.81 1.53 -15.68
N GLY A 36 1.58 2.83 -15.88
CA GLY A 36 2.34 3.65 -16.83
C GLY A 36 3.58 4.34 -16.24
N ARG A 37 3.81 4.25 -14.93
CA ARG A 37 4.83 5.00 -14.20
C ARG A 37 5.89 4.14 -13.52
N LEU A 38 5.56 2.90 -13.18
CA LEU A 38 6.47 1.97 -12.50
C LEU A 38 6.67 0.69 -13.30
N PRO A 39 7.94 0.24 -13.45
CA PRO A 39 8.21 -1.09 -13.97
C PRO A 39 7.68 -2.14 -12.98
N TYR A 40 7.08 -3.20 -13.50
CA TYR A 40 6.49 -4.26 -12.68
C TYR A 40 5.39 -3.80 -11.71
N ALA A 41 4.56 -2.83 -12.13
CA ALA A 41 3.48 -2.24 -11.32
C ALA A 41 2.51 -3.29 -10.72
N TRP A 42 2.36 -4.50 -11.32
CA TRP A 42 1.55 -5.59 -10.78
C TRP A 42 1.97 -6.04 -9.36
N ARG A 43 3.27 -5.86 -9.01
CA ARG A 43 3.77 -6.14 -7.64
C ARG A 43 3.09 -5.27 -6.59
N TRP A 44 2.55 -4.14 -7.01
CA TRP A 44 1.79 -3.26 -6.14
C TRP A 44 0.50 -3.92 -5.62
N ILE A 45 -0.20 -4.64 -6.48
CA ILE A 45 -1.41 -5.38 -6.10
C ILE A 45 -1.07 -6.40 -5.00
N VAL A 46 -0.01 -7.17 -5.21
CA VAL A 46 0.44 -8.19 -4.24
C VAL A 46 0.87 -7.53 -2.93
N ALA A 47 1.66 -6.46 -2.99
CA ALA A 47 2.12 -5.75 -1.81
C ALA A 47 0.95 -5.16 -1.00
N THR A 48 -0.01 -4.52 -1.67
CA THR A 48 -1.19 -3.95 -1.03
C THR A 48 -2.05 -5.02 -0.38
N SER A 49 -2.34 -6.11 -1.11
CA SER A 49 -3.16 -7.22 -0.58
C SER A 49 -2.48 -7.91 0.61
N ALA A 50 -1.19 -8.22 0.50
CA ALA A 50 -0.44 -8.85 1.57
C ALA A 50 -0.33 -7.95 2.81
N GLY A 51 -0.01 -6.66 2.62
CA GLY A 51 0.07 -5.68 3.69
C GLY A 51 -1.27 -5.47 4.39
N TRP A 52 -2.36 -5.41 3.63
CA TRP A 52 -3.72 -5.30 4.16
C TRP A 52 -4.09 -6.48 5.04
N ILE A 53 -3.91 -7.70 4.54
CA ILE A 53 -4.21 -8.94 5.28
C ILE A 53 -3.35 -9.01 6.55
N ALA A 54 -2.05 -8.76 6.44
CA ALA A 54 -1.15 -8.78 7.58
C ALA A 54 -1.54 -7.75 8.65
N GLY A 55 -1.85 -6.51 8.23
CA GLY A 55 -2.26 -5.44 9.14
C GLY A 55 -3.55 -5.76 9.88
N TYR A 56 -4.52 -6.30 9.16
CA TYR A 56 -5.78 -6.71 9.76
C TYR A 56 -5.61 -7.88 10.75
N LEU A 57 -4.83 -8.89 10.39
CA LEU A 57 -4.55 -10.01 11.30
C LEU A 57 -3.81 -9.55 12.56
N ILE A 58 -2.81 -8.67 12.41
CA ILE A 58 -2.08 -8.10 13.54
C ILE A 58 -3.04 -7.33 14.44
N ALA A 59 -3.88 -6.45 13.86
CA ALA A 59 -4.86 -5.70 14.62
C ALA A 59 -5.85 -6.64 15.34
N PHE A 60 -6.39 -7.63 14.64
CA PHE A 60 -7.35 -8.58 15.19
C PHE A 60 -6.82 -9.39 16.37
N PHE A 61 -5.56 -9.85 16.30
CA PHE A 61 -4.97 -10.68 17.36
C PHE A 61 -4.32 -9.89 18.50
N LEU A 62 -3.82 -8.68 18.24
CA LEU A 62 -3.03 -7.92 19.20
C LEU A 62 -3.79 -6.75 19.83
N LEU A 63 -4.84 -6.22 19.17
CA LEU A 63 -5.59 -5.09 19.68
C LEU A 63 -6.79 -5.55 20.50
N PRO A 64 -6.89 -5.11 21.78
CA PRO A 64 -8.14 -5.15 22.51
C PRO A 64 -9.23 -4.34 21.78
N GLN A 65 -10.50 -4.72 21.95
CA GLN A 65 -11.61 -4.04 21.27
C GLN A 65 -11.73 -2.55 21.61
N GLU A 66 -11.31 -2.18 22.80
CA GLU A 66 -11.30 -0.78 23.27
C GLU A 66 -10.31 0.08 22.48
N LEU A 67 -9.32 -0.54 21.85
CA LEU A 67 -8.27 0.12 21.06
C LEU A 67 -8.46 -0.05 19.56
N SER A 68 -9.65 -0.45 19.10
CA SER A 68 -9.96 -0.67 17.67
C SER A 68 -9.71 0.57 16.79
N PHE A 69 -9.75 1.78 17.35
CA PHE A 69 -9.40 2.99 16.61
C PHE A 69 -7.94 3.02 16.10
N PHE A 70 -7.06 2.18 16.65
CA PHE A 70 -5.70 2.01 16.15
C PHE A 70 -5.58 1.01 14.97
N GLU A 71 -6.64 0.33 14.57
CA GLU A 71 -6.61 -0.63 13.46
C GLU A 71 -6.01 0.00 12.19
N GLY A 72 -6.40 1.24 11.89
CA GLY A 72 -5.89 1.98 10.74
C GLY A 72 -4.38 2.18 10.76
N MET A 73 -3.79 2.34 11.94
CA MET A 73 -2.35 2.48 12.10
C MET A 73 -1.62 1.18 11.71
N PHE A 74 -2.12 0.01 12.17
CA PHE A 74 -1.50 -1.28 11.83
C PHE A 74 -1.68 -1.61 10.36
N ILE A 75 -2.86 -1.39 9.79
CA ILE A 75 -3.11 -1.59 8.36
C ILE A 75 -2.23 -0.65 7.53
N GLY A 76 -2.13 0.62 7.92
CA GLY A 76 -1.29 1.61 7.24
C GLY A 76 0.19 1.28 7.31
N LEU A 77 0.66 0.80 8.47
CA LEU A 77 2.06 0.42 8.67
C LEU A 77 2.45 -0.79 7.81
N THR A 78 1.68 -1.87 7.91
CA THR A 78 1.99 -3.12 7.17
C THR A 78 1.85 -2.93 5.66
N THR A 79 0.79 -2.25 5.20
CA THR A 79 0.59 -1.92 3.79
C THR A 79 1.68 -0.97 3.30
N GLY A 80 2.00 0.06 4.10
CA GLY A 80 3.06 1.02 3.79
C GLY A 80 4.43 0.36 3.67
N ILE A 81 4.78 -0.57 4.56
CA ILE A 81 6.04 -1.34 4.47
C ILE A 81 6.05 -2.23 3.22
N ALA A 82 4.97 -2.97 2.96
CA ALA A 82 4.89 -3.84 1.79
C ALA A 82 5.03 -3.05 0.48
N GLN A 83 4.37 -1.92 0.37
CA GLN A 83 4.47 -1.01 -0.77
C GLN A 83 5.84 -0.31 -0.86
N TRP A 84 6.43 0.06 0.28
CA TRP A 84 7.78 0.62 0.32
C TRP A 84 8.82 -0.33 -0.26
N ILE A 85 8.71 -1.64 -0.03
CA ILE A 85 9.61 -2.64 -0.62
C ILE A 85 9.60 -2.56 -2.15
N VAL A 86 8.45 -2.25 -2.75
CA VAL A 86 8.33 -2.04 -4.20
C VAL A 86 8.94 -0.69 -4.60
N LEU A 87 8.63 0.40 -3.87
CA LEU A 87 9.05 1.76 -4.20
C LEU A 87 10.54 2.02 -3.98
N ARG A 88 11.17 1.41 -2.98
CA ARG A 88 12.56 1.71 -2.57
C ARG A 88 13.59 1.51 -3.67
N ARG A 89 13.26 0.71 -4.68
CA ARG A 89 14.12 0.45 -5.84
C ARG A 89 14.07 1.57 -6.88
N GLU A 90 12.97 2.30 -6.93
CA GLU A 90 12.68 3.30 -7.97
C GLU A 90 12.73 4.74 -7.44
N LEU A 91 12.45 4.95 -6.14
CA LEU A 91 12.35 6.27 -5.55
C LEU A 91 13.37 6.50 -4.42
N HIS A 92 13.98 7.70 -4.40
CA HIS A 92 14.95 8.09 -3.38
C HIS A 92 14.33 8.21 -1.98
N TRP A 93 13.16 8.82 -1.91
CA TRP A 93 12.48 9.16 -0.66
C TRP A 93 11.34 8.18 -0.33
N ALA A 94 11.46 6.93 -0.81
CA ALA A 94 10.41 5.91 -0.64
C ALA A 94 10.01 5.66 0.82
N GLY A 95 10.88 5.93 1.80
CA GLY A 95 10.57 5.74 3.22
C GLY A 95 9.44 6.61 3.74
N TRP A 96 9.26 7.82 3.18
CA TRP A 96 8.14 8.70 3.52
C TRP A 96 6.78 8.09 3.19
N TRP A 97 6.75 7.14 2.26
CA TRP A 97 5.54 6.42 1.90
C TRP A 97 4.89 5.72 3.09
N ILE A 98 5.69 5.13 3.97
CA ILE A 98 5.19 4.44 5.18
C ILE A 98 4.42 5.43 6.06
N ILE A 99 4.98 6.63 6.27
CA ILE A 99 4.37 7.67 7.11
C ILE A 99 3.04 8.12 6.52
N PHE A 100 3.00 8.41 5.21
CA PHE A 100 1.76 8.81 4.54
C PHE A 100 0.72 7.70 4.53
N SER A 101 1.13 6.45 4.41
CA SER A 101 0.24 5.30 4.50
C SER A 101 -0.37 5.17 5.90
N VAL A 102 0.44 5.27 6.95
CA VAL A 102 -0.04 5.24 8.34
C VAL A 102 -1.03 6.37 8.58
N ILE A 103 -0.69 7.60 8.22
CA ILE A 103 -1.58 8.75 8.40
C ILE A 103 -2.88 8.56 7.61
N GLY A 104 -2.79 8.17 6.35
CA GLY A 104 -3.94 7.99 5.48
C GLY A 104 -4.92 6.94 5.99
N TRP A 105 -4.44 5.78 6.39
CA TRP A 105 -5.30 4.71 6.90
C TRP A 105 -5.82 4.99 8.31
N THR A 106 -5.01 5.58 9.19
CA THR A 106 -5.47 5.96 10.53
C THR A 106 -6.57 7.01 10.43
N THR A 107 -6.36 8.09 9.71
CA THR A 107 -7.38 9.15 9.56
C THR A 107 -8.62 8.64 8.83
N GLY A 108 -8.45 7.83 7.81
CA GLY A 108 -9.57 7.26 7.06
C GLY A 108 -10.47 6.38 7.92
N LEU A 109 -9.91 5.49 8.73
CA LEU A 109 -10.69 4.55 9.55
C LEU A 109 -11.21 5.17 10.86
N THR A 110 -10.54 6.20 11.42
CA THR A 110 -10.95 6.81 12.69
C THR A 110 -11.90 7.99 12.54
N LEU A 111 -11.69 8.83 11.51
CA LEU A 111 -12.42 10.10 11.43
C LEU A 111 -13.68 10.03 10.55
N LEU A 112 -13.80 9.02 9.71
CA LEU A 112 -14.89 8.97 8.75
C LEU A 112 -15.74 7.72 8.92
N PRO A 113 -17.02 7.87 9.26
CA PRO A 113 -17.95 6.76 9.29
C PRO A 113 -18.24 6.29 7.86
N GLY A 114 -17.84 5.07 7.56
CA GLY A 114 -18.19 4.39 6.32
C GLY A 114 -17.02 4.17 5.35
N VAL A 115 -17.03 3.00 4.73
CA VAL A 115 -15.97 2.49 3.84
C VAL A 115 -15.66 3.40 2.66
N MET A 116 -16.65 4.10 2.12
CA MET A 116 -16.45 4.99 0.96
C MET A 116 -15.65 6.24 1.31
N LEU A 117 -15.95 6.88 2.44
CA LEU A 117 -15.24 8.09 2.88
C LEU A 117 -13.81 7.77 3.33
N THR A 118 -13.63 6.63 4.02
CA THR A 118 -12.31 6.10 4.38
C THR A 118 -11.42 5.91 3.15
N GLY A 119 -11.95 5.23 2.12
CA GLY A 119 -11.23 4.99 0.87
C GLY A 119 -10.87 6.27 0.13
N THR A 120 -11.76 7.26 0.11
CA THR A 120 -11.52 8.55 -0.53
C THR A 120 -10.41 9.33 0.16
N MET A 121 -10.40 9.42 1.50
CA MET A 121 -9.37 10.13 2.25
C MET A 121 -8.01 9.42 2.17
N ALA A 122 -7.98 8.13 2.43
CA ALA A 122 -6.74 7.36 2.31
C ALA A 122 -6.19 7.44 0.87
N GLY A 123 -7.05 7.30 -0.14
CA GLY A 123 -6.68 7.41 -1.55
C GLY A 123 -6.17 8.79 -1.93
N THR A 124 -6.79 9.86 -1.46
CA THR A 124 -6.35 11.23 -1.75
C THR A 124 -4.99 11.52 -1.11
N LEU A 125 -4.81 11.22 0.17
CA LEU A 125 -3.54 11.47 0.87
C LEU A 125 -2.39 10.65 0.29
N THR A 126 -2.62 9.36 0.05
CA THR A 126 -1.60 8.51 -0.57
C THR A 126 -1.36 8.86 -2.03
N GLY A 127 -2.38 9.29 -2.77
CA GLY A 127 -2.25 9.75 -4.15
C GLY A 127 -1.39 11.01 -4.27
N LEU A 128 -1.61 12.02 -3.43
CA LEU A 128 -0.80 13.24 -3.36
C LEU A 128 0.65 12.93 -2.95
N ALA A 129 0.84 12.04 -1.96
CA ALA A 129 2.17 11.59 -1.55
C ALA A 129 2.91 10.90 -2.69
N LEU A 130 2.21 10.02 -3.42
CA LEU A 130 2.79 9.31 -4.56
C LEU A 130 3.19 10.28 -5.69
N GLU A 131 2.35 11.25 -6.01
CA GLU A 131 2.66 12.27 -7.02
C GLU A 131 3.91 13.05 -6.65
N THR A 132 4.05 13.48 -5.39
CA THR A 132 5.23 14.20 -4.91
C THR A 132 6.51 13.36 -4.96
N LEU A 133 6.40 12.08 -4.62
CA LEU A 133 7.53 11.14 -4.67
C LEU A 133 7.95 10.82 -6.11
N LEU A 134 7.00 10.66 -7.03
CA LEU A 134 7.27 10.39 -8.44
C LEU A 134 7.90 11.57 -9.20
N ARG A 135 7.79 12.79 -8.68
CA ARG A 135 8.50 13.96 -9.23
C ARG A 135 10.02 13.90 -9.02
N ASN A 136 10.51 13.03 -8.11
CA ASN A 136 11.93 12.84 -7.81
C ASN A 136 12.36 11.37 -8.01
N PRO A 137 12.31 10.84 -9.24
CA PRO A 137 12.73 9.47 -9.52
C PRO A 137 14.26 9.34 -9.36
N LYS A 138 14.74 8.13 -9.00
CA LYS A 138 16.16 7.82 -9.10
C LYS A 138 16.56 7.88 -10.57
N LEU A 139 17.52 8.77 -10.91
CA LEU A 139 18.07 8.82 -12.26
C LEU A 139 18.73 7.47 -12.56
N LYS A 140 18.16 6.70 -13.48
CA LYS A 140 18.86 5.58 -14.11
C LYS A 140 19.95 6.18 -14.99
N MET A 141 21.21 6.08 -14.57
CA MET A 141 22.33 6.40 -15.45
C MET A 141 22.21 5.54 -16.71
N PRO A 142 22.13 6.13 -17.91
CA PRO A 142 22.09 5.35 -19.14
C PRO A 142 23.39 4.55 -19.25
N HIS A 143 23.26 3.24 -19.37
CA HIS A 143 24.36 2.27 -19.44
C HIS A 143 25.30 2.48 -20.68
N ASN A 144 24.98 3.44 -21.53
CA ASN A 144 25.64 3.66 -22.83
C ASN A 144 26.76 4.71 -22.83
N GLN A 145 27.10 5.34 -21.69
CA GLN A 145 28.21 6.30 -21.69
C GLN A 145 29.58 5.67 -21.35
N ALA A 146 29.63 4.38 -21.05
CA ALA A 146 30.90 3.71 -20.75
C ALA A 146 31.70 3.28 -22.01
N SER A 147 31.09 3.31 -23.19
CA SER A 147 31.73 2.84 -24.44
C SER A 147 32.25 3.96 -25.37
N SER A 148 32.05 5.23 -25.00
CA SER A 148 32.57 6.35 -25.82
C SER A 148 33.77 7.03 -25.16
N ARG A 149 34.74 6.29 -24.67
CA ARG A 149 36.10 6.84 -24.49
C ARG A 149 36.74 6.84 -25.87
N PRO A 150 37.03 8.01 -26.49
CA PRO A 150 37.83 8.05 -27.69
C PRO A 150 39.19 7.42 -27.40
N GLY A 151 39.57 6.46 -28.21
CA GLY A 151 40.90 5.88 -28.11
C GLY A 151 41.96 6.97 -28.12
N ARG A 152 42.79 6.98 -27.08
CA ARG A 152 43.99 7.78 -27.02
C ARG A 152 44.90 7.23 -28.12
N PHE A 153 45.01 7.96 -29.22
CA PHE A 153 46.06 7.72 -30.21
C PHE A 153 47.37 8.17 -29.57
N ASP A 154 48.15 7.22 -29.09
CA ASP A 154 49.56 7.47 -28.73
C ASP A 154 50.34 7.51 -30.06
N LEU A 155 50.92 8.70 -30.39
CA LEU A 155 51.94 8.88 -31.39
C LEU A 155 53.31 8.70 -30.72
#